data_cb972213696faf05231e2b8d40c3952f
#
_entry.id   cb972213696faf05231e2b8d40c3952f
#
_cell.length_a   1.000
_cell.length_b   1.000
_cell.length_c   1.000
_cell.angle_alpha   90.00
_cell.angle_beta   90.00
_cell.angle_gamma   90.00
#
_symmetry.space_group_name_H-M   'P 1'
#
loop_
_entity.id
_entity.type
_entity.pdbx_description
1 polymer ?
#
loop_
_entity_poly.entity_id
_entity_poly.type
_entity_poly.pdbx_seq_one_letter_code
_entity_poly.pdbx_strand_id
1 'polypeptide(L)'
;TYQYGIMAMNTNTDIGFNYPLVNQYTSSEQSWYNFGASIRVPLDQLFDRRNRIRRQQLKILETTKERELWYDEQKFRIIEEYTKVLEMSNNLKYAIEMFSLADAQYIVAQKDYIIGSTSAQGLNNAKGQQVQAFLQLERIKAELTASILKLEVLSGVKIINR
;
A
#
# COMPACT_ATOMS: atom_id res chain seq x y z
N THR A 1 -44.41 3.96 -24.80
CA THR A 1 -44.65 5.27 -24.19
C THR A 1 -45.96 5.81 -24.77
N TYR A 2 -46.94 6.00 -23.91
CA TYR A 2 -48.22 6.62 -24.26
C TYR A 2 -48.09 8.11 -24.00
N GLN A 3 -48.26 8.94 -25.02
CA GLN A 3 -48.19 10.36 -24.88
C GLN A 3 -49.50 10.96 -25.38
N TYR A 4 -50.25 11.52 -24.46
CA TYR A 4 -51.46 12.29 -24.75
C TYR A 4 -51.09 13.76 -24.80
N GLY A 5 -51.31 14.40 -25.91
CA GLY A 5 -50.99 15.82 -26.09
C GLY A 5 -52.01 16.52 -26.99
N ILE A 6 -52.43 17.69 -26.58
CA ILE A 6 -53.23 18.59 -27.39
C ILE A 6 -52.29 19.48 -28.21
N MET A 7 -52.27 19.32 -29.50
CA MET A 7 -51.48 20.18 -30.42
C MET A 7 -52.35 21.34 -30.91
N ALA A 8 -52.05 22.56 -30.46
CA ALA A 8 -52.65 23.76 -30.97
C ALA A 8 -51.83 24.25 -32.18
N MET A 9 -52.37 24.12 -33.36
CA MET A 9 -51.77 24.66 -34.61
C MET A 9 -52.26 26.07 -34.84
N ASN A 10 -51.38 27.05 -34.76
CA ASN A 10 -51.69 28.44 -35.10
C ASN A 10 -51.27 28.66 -36.56
N THR A 11 -52.24 28.69 -37.45
CA THR A 11 -52.04 29.03 -38.87
C THR A 11 -52.23 30.54 -39.05
N ASN A 12 -51.12 31.28 -39.10
CA ASN A 12 -51.12 32.65 -39.57
C ASN A 12 -51.20 32.67 -41.13
N THR A 13 -52.36 32.91 -41.68
CA THR A 13 -52.50 33.21 -43.06
C THR A 13 -52.41 34.72 -43.19
N ASP A 14 -51.24 35.22 -43.59
CA ASP A 14 -50.98 36.59 -43.94
C ASP A 14 -51.53 36.86 -45.37
N ILE A 15 -52.77 37.28 -45.46
CA ILE A 15 -53.33 37.79 -46.70
C ILE A 15 -53.46 39.31 -46.49
N GLY A 16 -52.62 40.05 -47.16
CA GLY A 16 -52.37 41.51 -47.03
C GLY A 16 -53.57 42.42 -47.28
N PHE A 17 -54.60 42.36 -46.52
CA PHE A 17 -55.64 43.38 -46.42
C PHE A 17 -56.22 43.33 -44.98
N ASN A 18 -56.34 44.45 -44.43
CA ASN A 18 -56.73 44.89 -43.11
C ASN A 18 -58.02 44.22 -42.52
N TYR A 19 -57.94 42.95 -42.23
CA TYR A 19 -58.95 42.18 -41.50
C TYR A 19 -58.50 41.84 -40.11
N PRO A 20 -59.36 41.82 -39.10
CA PRO A 20 -59.01 41.47 -37.77
C PRO A 20 -58.58 40.03 -37.73
N LEU A 21 -57.43 39.73 -37.06
CA LEU A 21 -56.93 38.41 -36.82
C LEU A 21 -57.96 37.56 -36.07
N VAL A 22 -58.60 36.65 -36.80
CA VAL A 22 -59.49 35.65 -36.21
C VAL A 22 -58.63 34.44 -35.81
N ASN A 23 -58.32 34.29 -34.53
CA ASN A 23 -57.68 33.10 -33.98
C ASN A 23 -58.69 31.94 -34.00
N GLN A 24 -58.64 31.10 -35.00
CA GLN A 24 -59.45 29.90 -35.07
C GLN A 24 -58.73 28.75 -34.37
N TYR A 25 -59.13 28.41 -33.13
CA TYR A 25 -58.63 27.23 -32.43
C TYR A 25 -59.42 26.02 -32.93
N THR A 26 -58.83 25.20 -33.73
CA THR A 26 -59.34 23.87 -34.06
C THR A 26 -58.68 22.87 -33.08
N SER A 27 -59.42 22.46 -32.07
CA SER A 27 -59.01 21.33 -31.22
C SER A 27 -59.42 20.02 -31.92
N SER A 28 -58.49 19.38 -32.58
CA SER A 28 -58.68 17.99 -33.03
C SER A 28 -57.95 17.06 -32.07
N GLU A 29 -58.70 16.14 -31.45
CA GLU A 29 -58.11 15.06 -30.68
C GLU A 29 -57.40 14.11 -31.68
N GLN A 30 -56.09 14.18 -31.71
CA GLN A 30 -55.28 13.32 -32.57
C GLN A 30 -54.54 12.35 -31.66
N SER A 31 -55.01 11.10 -31.59
CA SER A 31 -54.32 10.04 -30.86
C SER A 31 -53.24 9.40 -31.74
N TRP A 32 -51.98 9.66 -31.33
CA TRP A 32 -50.81 9.04 -31.97
C TRP A 32 -50.42 7.76 -31.23
N TYR A 33 -50.49 6.61 -31.87
CA TYR A 33 -49.98 5.36 -31.36
C TYR A 33 -48.64 5.04 -32.01
N ASN A 34 -47.59 5.07 -31.21
CA ASN A 34 -46.26 4.70 -31.69
C ASN A 34 -45.84 3.39 -31.06
N PHE A 35 -45.95 2.30 -31.77
CA PHE A 35 -45.49 1.00 -31.39
C PHE A 35 -44.14 0.72 -32.09
N GLY A 36 -43.04 0.84 -31.35
CA GLY A 36 -41.72 0.53 -31.83
C GLY A 36 -41.08 -0.59 -30.98
N ALA A 37 -40.85 -1.75 -31.56
CA ALA A 37 -39.98 -2.79 -30.99
C ALA A 37 -38.61 -2.69 -31.63
N SER A 38 -37.58 -2.29 -30.88
CA SER A 38 -36.20 -2.27 -31.38
C SER A 38 -35.43 -3.45 -30.81
N ILE A 39 -35.01 -4.38 -31.66
CA ILE A 39 -34.09 -5.46 -31.31
C ILE A 39 -32.68 -4.96 -31.67
N ARG A 40 -31.88 -4.61 -30.64
CA ARG A 40 -30.47 -4.24 -30.83
C ARG A 40 -29.63 -5.50 -30.60
N VAL A 41 -29.20 -6.18 -31.65
CA VAL A 41 -28.24 -7.27 -31.56
C VAL A 41 -26.84 -6.70 -31.75
N PRO A 42 -26.01 -6.66 -30.68
CA PRO A 42 -24.62 -6.22 -30.81
C PRO A 42 -23.81 -7.32 -31.50
N LEU A 43 -23.68 -7.24 -32.80
CA LEU A 43 -22.92 -8.19 -33.61
C LEU A 43 -21.45 -8.28 -33.19
N ASP A 44 -20.89 -7.18 -32.73
CA ASP A 44 -19.52 -7.09 -32.19
C ASP A 44 -19.30 -8.09 -31.04
N GLN A 45 -20.31 -8.33 -30.22
CA GLN A 45 -20.19 -9.28 -29.10
C GLN A 45 -20.15 -10.75 -29.58
N LEU A 46 -20.76 -11.07 -30.71
CA LEU A 46 -20.74 -12.43 -31.27
C LEU A 46 -19.39 -12.70 -31.94
N PHE A 47 -18.83 -11.76 -32.68
CA PHE A 47 -17.56 -11.95 -33.38
C PHE A 47 -16.36 -11.83 -32.43
N ASP A 48 -16.46 -11.01 -31.35
CA ASP A 48 -15.38 -10.78 -30.40
C ASP A 48 -15.35 -11.80 -29.23
N ARG A 49 -16.28 -12.75 -29.18
CA ARG A 49 -16.37 -13.75 -28.11
C ARG A 49 -15.05 -14.53 -27.95
N ARG A 50 -14.43 -14.94 -29.05
CA ARG A 50 -13.17 -15.69 -29.04
C ARG A 50 -12.01 -14.85 -28.49
N ASN A 51 -11.93 -13.60 -28.86
CA ASN A 51 -10.92 -12.67 -28.35
C ASN A 51 -11.13 -12.36 -26.87
N ARG A 52 -12.38 -12.24 -26.42
CA ARG A 52 -12.73 -12.03 -25.01
C ARG A 52 -12.31 -13.22 -24.15
N ILE A 53 -12.57 -14.45 -24.59
CA ILE A 53 -12.15 -15.67 -23.89
C ILE A 53 -10.62 -15.71 -23.81
N ARG A 54 -9.92 -15.45 -24.92
CA ARG A 54 -8.46 -15.43 -24.95
C ARG A 54 -7.87 -14.38 -24.03
N ARG A 55 -8.42 -13.17 -24.00
CA ARG A 55 -8.01 -12.10 -23.06
C ARG A 55 -8.22 -12.52 -21.60
N GLN A 56 -9.35 -13.17 -21.30
CA GLN A 56 -9.60 -13.67 -19.94
C GLN A 56 -8.62 -14.77 -19.55
N GLN A 57 -8.30 -15.70 -20.44
CA GLN A 57 -7.30 -16.74 -20.20
C GLN A 57 -5.91 -16.14 -19.94
N LEU A 58 -5.50 -15.15 -20.74
CA LEU A 58 -4.24 -14.43 -20.53
C LEU A 58 -4.23 -13.70 -19.19
N LYS A 59 -5.35 -13.07 -18.81
CA LYS A 59 -5.47 -12.38 -17.52
C LYS A 59 -5.40 -13.36 -16.33
N ILE A 60 -5.99 -14.54 -16.44
CA ILE A 60 -5.86 -15.59 -15.42
C ILE A 60 -4.40 -16.04 -15.29
N LEU A 61 -3.70 -16.24 -16.42
CA LEU A 61 -2.29 -16.61 -16.42
C LEU A 61 -1.41 -15.52 -15.80
N GLU A 62 -1.64 -14.26 -16.17
CA GLU A 62 -0.98 -13.08 -15.60
C GLU A 62 -1.15 -13.03 -14.07
N THR A 63 -2.40 -13.07 -13.59
CA THR A 63 -2.69 -13.07 -12.14
C THR A 63 -2.06 -14.26 -11.41
N THR A 64 -1.98 -15.42 -12.07
CA THR A 64 -1.31 -16.60 -11.49
C THR A 64 0.19 -16.35 -11.34
N LYS A 65 0.82 -15.74 -12.36
CA LYS A 65 2.25 -15.39 -12.32
C LYS A 65 2.54 -14.27 -11.32
N GLU A 66 1.70 -13.26 -11.24
CA GLU A 66 1.80 -12.21 -10.23
C GLU A 66 1.73 -12.79 -8.81
N ARG A 67 0.84 -13.77 -8.57
CA ARG A 67 0.77 -14.47 -7.29
C ARG A 67 2.04 -15.26 -6.97
N GLU A 68 2.59 -15.98 -7.95
CA GLU A 68 3.86 -16.71 -7.77
C GLU A 68 5.00 -15.75 -7.42
N LEU A 69 5.13 -14.63 -8.15
CA LEU A 69 6.12 -13.58 -7.87
C LEU A 69 5.95 -13.00 -6.46
N TRP A 70 4.71 -12.72 -6.06
CA TRP A 70 4.42 -12.23 -4.72
C TRP A 70 4.88 -13.21 -3.62
N TYR A 71 4.63 -14.53 -3.81
CA TYR A 71 5.10 -15.55 -2.89
C TYR A 71 6.63 -15.60 -2.81
N ASP A 72 7.30 -15.49 -3.93
CA ASP A 72 8.76 -15.50 -3.96
C ASP A 72 9.34 -14.25 -3.31
N GLU A 73 8.75 -13.07 -3.53
CA GLU A 73 9.11 -11.84 -2.81
C GLU A 73 8.94 -11.99 -1.29
N GLN A 74 7.84 -12.60 -0.82
CA GLN A 74 7.65 -12.82 0.61
C GLN A 74 8.71 -13.77 1.18
N LYS A 75 9.06 -14.85 0.46
CA LYS A 75 10.15 -15.74 0.88
C LYS A 75 11.48 -15.00 0.99
N PHE A 76 11.82 -14.18 0.00
CA PHE A 76 13.04 -13.37 0.04
C PHE A 76 13.07 -12.41 1.23
N ARG A 77 11.98 -11.73 1.53
CA ARG A 77 11.87 -10.84 2.69
C ARG A 77 12.08 -11.60 4.01
N ILE A 78 11.51 -12.80 4.14
CA ILE A 78 11.70 -13.63 5.33
C ILE A 78 13.17 -14.06 5.46
N ILE A 79 13.81 -14.48 4.38
CA ILE A 79 15.22 -14.88 4.36
C ILE A 79 16.12 -13.68 4.73
N GLU A 80 15.85 -12.50 4.18
CA GLU A 80 16.58 -11.27 4.48
C GLU A 80 16.50 -10.92 5.98
N GLU A 81 15.30 -10.90 6.56
CA GLU A 81 15.14 -10.61 7.98
C GLU A 81 15.74 -11.70 8.87
N TYR A 82 15.68 -12.96 8.46
CA TYR A 82 16.35 -14.06 9.17
C TYR A 82 17.87 -13.90 9.18
N THR A 83 18.48 -13.58 8.04
CA THR A 83 19.92 -13.35 7.96
C THR A 83 20.33 -12.14 8.80
N LYS A 84 19.51 -11.08 8.84
CA LYS A 84 19.74 -9.93 9.70
C LYS A 84 19.68 -10.28 11.19
N VAL A 85 18.75 -11.13 11.62
CA VAL A 85 18.69 -11.62 13.01
C VAL A 85 19.97 -12.38 13.36
N LEU A 86 20.47 -13.25 12.46
CA LEU A 86 21.73 -13.96 12.67
C LEU A 86 22.93 -12.99 12.78
N GLU A 87 23.01 -12.01 11.92
CA GLU A 87 24.04 -10.96 11.97
C GLU A 87 24.00 -10.21 13.30
N MET A 88 22.81 -9.71 13.71
CA MET A 88 22.65 -8.98 14.96
C MET A 88 22.94 -9.85 16.18
N SER A 89 22.63 -11.16 16.13
CA SER A 89 22.98 -12.10 17.18
C SER A 89 24.49 -12.27 17.34
N ASN A 90 25.24 -12.31 16.24
CA ASN A 90 26.70 -12.35 16.28
C ASN A 90 27.28 -11.01 16.76
N ASN A 91 26.75 -9.89 16.27
CA ASN A 91 27.15 -8.56 16.70
C ASN A 91 26.92 -8.35 18.21
N LEU A 92 25.85 -8.94 18.77
CA LEU A 92 25.58 -8.90 20.21
C LEU A 92 26.70 -9.57 21.01
N LYS A 93 27.23 -10.71 20.56
CA LYS A 93 28.35 -11.40 21.23
C LYS A 93 29.58 -10.49 21.29
N TYR A 94 29.95 -9.87 20.16
CA TYR A 94 31.08 -8.93 20.11
C TYR A 94 30.85 -7.68 20.97
N ALA A 95 29.61 -7.16 20.99
CA ALA A 95 29.29 -6.01 21.84
C ALA A 95 29.40 -6.34 23.33
N ILE A 96 29.02 -7.55 23.77
CA ILE A 96 29.21 -8.02 25.15
C ILE A 96 30.70 -8.09 25.48
N GLU A 97 31.53 -8.67 24.61
CA GLU A 97 32.98 -8.74 24.79
C GLU A 97 33.62 -7.34 24.87
N MET A 98 33.25 -6.45 23.98
CA MET A 98 33.74 -5.08 23.97
C MET A 98 33.34 -4.32 25.22
N PHE A 99 32.11 -4.48 25.71
CA PHE A 99 31.67 -3.89 26.96
C PHE A 99 32.46 -4.46 28.14
N SER A 100 32.65 -5.77 28.20
CA SER A 100 33.43 -6.44 29.24
C SER A 100 34.89 -5.94 29.29
N LEU A 101 35.52 -5.76 28.11
CA LEU A 101 36.87 -5.19 27.99
C LEU A 101 36.92 -3.74 28.48
N ALA A 102 35.97 -2.92 28.04
CA ALA A 102 35.92 -1.51 28.43
C ALA A 102 35.63 -1.35 29.94
N ASP A 103 34.81 -2.21 30.51
CA ASP A 103 34.55 -2.25 31.96
C ASP A 103 35.81 -2.63 32.75
N ALA A 104 36.53 -3.69 32.32
CA ALA A 104 37.81 -4.05 32.91
C ALA A 104 38.86 -2.95 32.85
N GLN A 105 38.95 -2.24 31.70
CA GLN A 105 39.85 -1.08 31.53
C GLN A 105 39.48 0.04 32.48
N TYR A 106 38.21 0.34 32.66
CA TYR A 106 37.75 1.35 33.60
C TYR A 106 38.11 0.97 35.04
N ILE A 107 37.92 -0.30 35.44
CA ILE A 107 38.28 -0.77 36.78
C ILE A 107 39.81 -0.61 37.05
N VAL A 108 40.65 -0.92 36.06
CA VAL A 108 42.11 -0.70 36.13
C VAL A 108 42.43 0.79 36.27
N ALA A 109 41.85 1.64 35.39
CA ALA A 109 42.07 3.08 35.44
C ALA A 109 41.62 3.70 36.78
N GLN A 110 40.57 3.15 37.39
CA GLN A 110 40.09 3.59 38.69
C GLN A 110 41.11 3.27 39.82
N LYS A 111 41.70 2.06 39.78
CA LYS A 111 42.75 1.64 40.72
C LYS A 111 44.02 2.50 40.53
N ASP A 112 44.42 2.70 39.30
CA ASP A 112 45.61 3.52 38.94
C ASP A 112 45.45 4.98 39.36
N TYR A 113 44.25 5.52 39.27
CA TYR A 113 43.96 6.88 39.78
C TYR A 113 44.07 6.94 41.31
N ILE A 114 43.59 5.94 42.06
CA ILE A 114 43.70 5.87 43.53
C ILE A 114 45.17 5.84 43.96
N ILE A 115 46.02 5.08 43.22
CA ILE A 115 47.45 4.97 43.50
C ILE A 115 48.22 6.22 42.99
N GLY A 116 47.59 7.11 42.24
CA GLY A 116 48.22 8.30 41.69
C GLY A 116 49.06 8.05 40.43
N SER A 117 48.93 6.83 39.79
CA SER A 117 49.65 6.49 38.56
C SER A 117 48.95 7.00 37.29
N THR A 118 47.67 7.39 37.38
CA THR A 118 46.94 7.97 36.26
C THR A 118 46.29 9.29 36.64
N SER A 119 46.08 10.17 35.65
CA SER A 119 45.43 11.47 35.84
C SER A 119 43.89 11.33 35.84
N ALA A 120 43.20 12.35 36.40
CA ALA A 120 41.72 12.44 36.29
C ALA A 120 41.24 12.41 34.84
N GLN A 121 42.02 12.96 33.91
CA GLN A 121 41.73 12.90 32.47
C GLN A 121 41.78 11.43 31.95
N GLY A 122 42.76 10.63 32.38
CA GLY A 122 42.86 9.22 32.02
C GLY A 122 41.65 8.39 32.53
N LEU A 123 41.25 8.65 33.79
CA LEU A 123 40.06 8.03 34.38
C LEU A 123 38.77 8.41 33.61
N ASN A 124 38.61 9.69 33.28
CA ASN A 124 37.46 10.17 32.50
C ASN A 124 37.41 9.57 31.08
N ASN A 125 38.55 9.41 30.45
CA ASN A 125 38.62 8.75 29.11
C ASN A 125 38.20 7.26 29.20
N ALA A 126 38.69 6.54 30.20
CA ALA A 126 38.31 5.15 30.42
C ALA A 126 36.79 5.01 30.72
N LYS A 127 36.25 5.94 31.54
CA LYS A 127 34.81 6.01 31.81
C LYS A 127 34.01 6.29 30.55
N GLY A 128 34.47 7.24 29.73
CA GLY A 128 33.85 7.57 28.45
C GLY A 128 33.76 6.33 27.50
N GLN A 129 34.86 5.59 27.43
CA GLN A 129 34.88 4.33 26.62
C GLN A 129 33.92 3.28 27.17
N GLN A 130 33.86 3.08 28.49
CA GLN A 130 32.90 2.17 29.13
C GLN A 130 31.45 2.56 28.79
N VAL A 131 31.09 3.83 28.92
CA VAL A 131 29.76 4.34 28.62
C VAL A 131 29.40 4.13 27.13
N GLN A 132 30.34 4.42 26.23
CA GLN A 132 30.13 4.21 24.80
C GLN A 132 29.90 2.72 24.46
N ALA A 133 30.71 1.82 25.01
CA ALA A 133 30.55 0.40 24.83
C ALA A 133 29.20 -0.11 25.40
N PHE A 134 28.76 0.40 26.55
CA PHE A 134 27.46 0.10 27.12
C PHE A 134 26.31 0.57 26.22
N LEU A 135 26.35 1.81 25.72
CA LEU A 135 25.32 2.34 24.82
C LEU A 135 25.25 1.56 23.52
N GLN A 136 26.40 1.14 22.99
CA GLN A 136 26.46 0.29 21.79
C GLN A 136 25.83 -1.10 22.02
N LEU A 137 26.11 -1.72 23.18
CA LEU A 137 25.50 -2.99 23.58
C LEU A 137 23.96 -2.88 23.65
N GLU A 138 23.45 -1.85 24.33
CA GLU A 138 22.01 -1.64 24.46
C GLU A 138 21.35 -1.35 23.11
N ARG A 139 22.03 -0.61 22.23
CA ARG A 139 21.56 -0.38 20.87
C ARG A 139 21.43 -1.68 20.08
N ILE A 140 22.45 -2.54 20.11
CA ILE A 140 22.43 -3.82 19.38
C ILE A 140 21.34 -4.75 19.94
N LYS A 141 21.11 -4.78 21.27
CA LYS A 141 20.01 -5.51 21.88
C LYS A 141 18.64 -5.04 21.37
N ALA A 142 18.45 -3.73 21.30
CA ALA A 142 17.21 -3.15 20.80
C ALA A 142 16.98 -3.48 19.31
N GLU A 143 18.03 -3.36 18.49
CA GLU A 143 17.99 -3.69 17.05
C GLU A 143 17.72 -5.18 16.82
N LEU A 144 18.34 -6.07 17.60
CA LEU A 144 18.07 -7.51 17.54
C LEU A 144 16.61 -7.81 17.89
N THR A 145 16.11 -7.24 18.98
CA THR A 145 14.72 -7.41 19.40
C THR A 145 13.75 -6.93 18.31
N ALA A 146 14.00 -5.77 17.72
CA ALA A 146 13.19 -5.23 16.63
C ALA A 146 13.20 -6.15 15.39
N SER A 147 14.38 -6.68 15.04
CA SER A 147 14.52 -7.62 13.89
C SER A 147 13.79 -8.93 14.13
N ILE A 148 13.83 -9.49 15.35
CA ILE A 148 13.09 -10.70 15.71
C ILE A 148 11.58 -10.45 15.64
N LEU A 149 11.09 -9.32 16.18
CA LEU A 149 9.66 -8.97 16.10
C LEU A 149 9.19 -8.81 14.66
N LYS A 150 10.02 -8.21 13.82
CA LYS A 150 9.73 -8.06 12.39
C LYS A 150 9.66 -9.43 11.69
N LEU A 151 10.58 -10.34 12.04
CA LEU A 151 10.57 -11.70 11.52
C LEU A 151 9.33 -12.49 12.00
N GLU A 152 8.90 -12.33 13.25
CA GLU A 152 7.65 -12.90 13.77
C GLU A 152 6.43 -12.45 12.97
N VAL A 153 6.34 -11.13 12.68
CA VAL A 153 5.24 -10.57 11.90
C VAL A 153 5.24 -11.11 10.46
N LEU A 154 6.41 -11.18 9.83
CA LEU A 154 6.53 -11.65 8.44
C LEU A 154 6.29 -13.16 8.29
N SER A 155 6.77 -13.96 9.26
CA SER A 155 6.62 -15.42 9.22
C SER A 155 5.30 -15.92 9.79
N GLY A 156 4.61 -15.11 10.60
CA GLY A 156 3.42 -15.51 11.34
C GLY A 156 3.68 -16.50 12.48
N VAL A 157 4.96 -16.79 12.77
CA VAL A 157 5.39 -17.75 13.81
C VAL A 157 5.96 -16.97 15.00
N LYS A 158 5.49 -17.25 16.21
CA LYS A 158 6.07 -16.68 17.43
C LYS A 158 7.42 -17.34 17.72
N ILE A 159 8.47 -16.54 17.78
CA ILE A 159 9.85 -16.97 18.05
C ILE A 159 10.18 -16.76 19.53
N ILE A 160 9.66 -15.69 20.13
CA ILE A 160 9.86 -15.38 21.55
C ILE A 160 8.58 -15.73 22.32
N ASN A 161 8.68 -16.65 23.26
CA ASN A 161 7.64 -16.86 24.27
C ASN A 161 7.70 -15.69 25.27
N ARG A 162 6.70 -14.83 25.17
CA ARG A 162 6.46 -13.78 26.18
C ARG A 162 5.50 -14.27 27.23
#